data_f17e2e80abc03c056c9d8d7e6a455309
#
_entry.id   f17e2e80abc03c056c9d8d7e6a455309
#
_cell.length_a   1.000
_cell.length_b   1.000
_cell.length_c   1.000
_cell.angle_alpha   90.00
_cell.angle_beta   90.00
_cell.angle_gamma   90.00
#
_symmetry.space_group_name_H-M   'P 1'
#
loop_
_entity.id
_entity.type
_entity.pdbx_description
1 polymer ?
#
loop_
_entity_poly.entity_id
_entity_poly.type
_entity_poly.pdbx_seq_one_letter_code
_entity_poly.pdbx_strand_id
1 'polypeptide(L)'
;MIASVNQISLLKPDDWHLHLRDGKILKGVLSHTADVFCRAIIMPNLDPPITTLSQAQEYKKRIMRSIPEGVSFTPLMTAYLTDDMPAEVLERGFREGVFHGAKLYPANVTTNSSYGVTDISKVDNLFETMERIGMPLLIHGEVTDFNVDVFDREAVFIERHLEPLLRRFSSLKVVLEHITTIDAIDFVENSEFDIAATITPHHLHINRNAMFNGGLRSDFYCLPTAKREIHRIALRQAATSAKPCFFLGTDSAPHTRRFKESSCGCAGIFNAPFALESYLKVFEEENALDRFEAFSSINGATFYGLPLNTERITLVKKDISVPVSYTHLRAHETLRYLVCRLLLE
;
A
#
# COMPACT_ATOMS: atom_id res chain seq x y z
N MET A 1 -12.75 34.29 -1.13
CA MET A 1 -11.33 33.96 -0.90
C MET A 1 -11.30 32.94 0.21
N ILE A 2 -11.01 31.68 -0.10
CA ILE A 2 -10.79 30.62 0.89
C ILE A 2 -9.45 30.96 1.54
N ALA A 3 -9.41 31.12 2.87
CA ALA A 3 -8.17 31.33 3.60
C ALA A 3 -7.25 30.13 3.32
N SER A 4 -6.03 30.37 2.86
CA SER A 4 -5.05 29.29 2.65
C SER A 4 -4.73 28.67 4.01
N VAL A 5 -5.05 27.42 4.18
CA VAL A 5 -4.67 26.64 5.35
C VAL A 5 -3.14 26.44 5.28
N ASN A 6 -2.41 27.05 6.18
CA ASN A 6 -0.94 26.96 6.19
C ASN A 6 -0.42 25.83 7.09
N GLN A 7 -1.27 25.25 7.92
CA GLN A 7 -0.94 24.09 8.75
C GLN A 7 -2.16 23.28 9.10
N ILE A 8 -1.98 21.97 9.26
CA ILE A 8 -3.00 21.04 9.78
C ILE A 8 -2.38 20.17 10.87
N SER A 9 -3.16 19.84 11.89
CA SER A 9 -2.76 18.91 12.95
C SER A 9 -3.66 17.68 12.88
N LEU A 10 -3.05 16.48 12.86
CA LEU A 10 -3.75 15.21 12.77
C LEU A 10 -3.07 14.16 13.64
N LEU A 11 -3.79 13.06 13.93
CA LEU A 11 -3.19 11.88 14.55
C LEU A 11 -2.07 11.38 13.65
N LYS A 12 -0.93 10.96 14.24
CA LYS A 12 0.19 10.41 13.46
C LYS A 12 -0.32 9.24 12.62
N PRO A 13 -0.14 9.28 11.28
CA PRO A 13 -0.74 8.30 10.37
C PRO A 13 -0.09 6.94 10.45
N ASP A 14 -0.78 5.95 9.87
CA ASP A 14 -0.26 4.60 9.63
C ASP A 14 -0.16 4.34 8.13
N ASP A 15 0.83 3.54 7.72
CA ASP A 15 0.98 3.08 6.34
C ASP A 15 0.50 1.63 6.20
N TRP A 16 -0.62 1.42 5.53
CA TRP A 16 -1.24 0.10 5.44
C TRP A 16 -0.71 -0.77 4.30
N HIS A 17 0.35 -0.33 3.61
CA HIS A 17 1.04 -1.12 2.59
C HIS A 17 2.46 -0.62 2.33
N LEU A 18 3.48 -1.34 2.79
CA LEU A 18 4.87 -0.90 2.71
C LEU A 18 5.84 -2.03 2.37
N HIS A 19 6.74 -1.79 1.40
CA HIS A 19 7.88 -2.67 1.10
C HIS A 19 9.17 -2.06 1.64
N LEU A 20 9.75 -2.69 2.66
CA LEU A 20 11.04 -2.25 3.21
C LEU A 20 12.23 -2.97 2.58
N ARG A 21 11.99 -4.09 1.88
CA ARG A 21 13.07 -4.97 1.40
C ARG A 21 13.92 -5.46 2.58
N ASP A 22 15.21 -5.78 2.36
CA ASP A 22 16.11 -6.24 3.42
C ASP A 22 17.53 -5.67 3.24
N GLY A 23 18.41 -5.92 4.19
CA GLY A 23 19.83 -5.62 4.16
C GLY A 23 20.13 -4.13 3.96
N LYS A 24 20.90 -3.80 2.92
CA LYS A 24 21.32 -2.41 2.64
C LYS A 24 20.15 -1.52 2.21
N ILE A 25 19.16 -2.08 1.49
CA ILE A 25 17.97 -1.32 1.06
C ILE A 25 17.14 -0.94 2.28
N LEU A 26 16.84 -1.91 3.16
CA LEU A 26 16.12 -1.64 4.42
C LEU A 26 16.73 -0.48 5.19
N LYS A 27 18.05 -0.51 5.40
CA LYS A 27 18.77 0.55 6.13
C LYS A 27 18.69 1.92 5.45
N GLY A 28 18.61 1.93 4.12
CA GLY A 28 18.56 3.17 3.34
C GLY A 28 17.18 3.79 3.22
N VAL A 29 16.09 3.02 3.43
CA VAL A 29 14.74 3.49 3.17
C VAL A 29 13.86 3.63 4.43
N LEU A 30 14.19 2.91 5.51
CA LEU A 30 13.34 2.80 6.69
C LEU A 30 13.04 4.15 7.35
N SER A 31 14.04 5.03 7.47
CA SER A 31 13.88 6.35 8.11
C SER A 31 12.79 7.19 7.43
N HIS A 32 12.69 7.13 6.11
CA HIS A 32 11.69 7.91 5.37
C HIS A 32 10.24 7.55 5.76
N THR A 33 10.00 6.30 6.18
CA THR A 33 8.69 5.88 6.67
C THR A 33 8.58 6.04 8.18
N ALA A 34 9.59 5.60 8.93
CA ALA A 34 9.54 5.58 10.39
C ALA A 34 9.44 6.99 11.03
N ASP A 35 10.01 8.00 10.37
CA ASP A 35 9.92 9.38 10.82
C ASP A 35 8.50 9.97 10.68
N VAL A 36 7.70 9.42 9.74
CA VAL A 36 6.40 9.98 9.35
C VAL A 36 5.23 9.18 9.91
N PHE A 37 5.32 7.85 9.82
CA PHE A 37 4.23 6.93 10.20
C PHE A 37 4.47 6.30 11.58
N CYS A 38 3.40 6.05 12.32
CA CYS A 38 3.45 5.37 13.61
C CYS A 38 3.63 3.86 13.43
N ARG A 39 2.87 3.29 12.50
CA ARG A 39 2.87 1.86 12.16
C ARG A 39 2.88 1.67 10.65
N ALA A 40 3.34 0.51 10.20
CA ALA A 40 3.11 0.10 8.82
C ALA A 40 2.87 -1.41 8.70
N ILE A 41 1.95 -1.79 7.79
CA ILE A 41 1.82 -3.17 7.31
C ILE A 41 2.99 -3.48 6.39
N ILE A 42 3.82 -4.44 6.79
CA ILE A 42 5.05 -4.80 6.07
C ILE A 42 4.76 -5.96 5.12
N MET A 43 4.97 -5.72 3.84
CA MET A 43 4.78 -6.73 2.80
C MET A 43 5.83 -7.85 2.90
N PRO A 44 5.39 -9.13 2.74
CA PRO A 44 6.21 -10.29 3.04
C PRO A 44 7.03 -10.80 1.84
N ASN A 45 6.97 -10.15 0.67
CA ASN A 45 7.57 -10.61 -0.58
C ASN A 45 9.07 -10.32 -0.68
N LEU A 46 9.82 -10.83 0.29
CA LEU A 46 11.28 -10.93 0.21
C LEU A 46 11.70 -12.09 -0.71
N ASP A 47 12.97 -12.32 -0.82
CA ASP A 47 13.57 -13.50 -1.46
C ASP A 47 14.57 -14.16 -0.50
N PRO A 48 14.20 -15.31 0.13
CA PRO A 48 12.90 -16.00 0.08
C PRO A 48 11.76 -15.23 0.79
N PRO A 49 10.47 -15.52 0.47
CA PRO A 49 9.33 -14.85 1.07
C PRO A 49 9.13 -15.25 2.55
N ILE A 50 8.38 -14.43 3.27
CA ILE A 50 8.06 -14.67 4.69
C ILE A 50 6.84 -15.58 4.80
N THR A 51 7.07 -16.86 4.99
CA THR A 51 6.03 -17.91 5.07
C THR A 51 5.88 -18.53 6.44
N THR A 52 6.79 -18.24 7.39
CA THR A 52 6.78 -18.82 8.74
C THR A 52 6.87 -17.76 9.83
N LEU A 53 6.43 -18.13 11.06
CA LEU A 53 6.51 -17.25 12.23
C LEU A 53 7.97 -16.85 12.52
N SER A 54 8.89 -17.79 12.44
CA SER A 54 10.30 -17.52 12.71
C SER A 54 10.89 -16.51 11.72
N GLN A 55 10.61 -16.66 10.42
CA GLN A 55 11.05 -15.69 9.41
C GLN A 55 10.47 -14.30 9.68
N ALA A 56 9.17 -14.19 10.03
CA ALA A 56 8.55 -12.93 10.36
C ALA A 56 9.17 -12.25 11.58
N GLN A 57 9.40 -13.02 12.65
CA GLN A 57 10.05 -12.52 13.87
C GLN A 57 11.48 -12.05 13.60
N GLU A 58 12.27 -12.82 12.85
CA GLU A 58 13.63 -12.42 12.47
C GLU A 58 13.65 -11.19 11.57
N TYR A 59 12.71 -11.08 10.64
CA TYR A 59 12.59 -9.87 9.79
C TYR A 59 12.17 -8.67 10.64
N LYS A 60 11.18 -8.82 11.54
CA LYS A 60 10.80 -7.77 12.50
C LYS A 60 12.00 -7.31 13.34
N LYS A 61 12.83 -8.22 13.83
CA LYS A 61 14.07 -7.86 14.57
C LYS A 61 15.05 -7.04 13.71
N ARG A 62 15.21 -7.39 12.41
CA ARG A 62 16.08 -6.62 11.50
C ARG A 62 15.54 -5.21 11.27
N ILE A 63 14.23 -5.06 11.09
CA ILE A 63 13.56 -3.76 10.97
C ILE A 63 13.78 -2.95 12.25
N MET A 64 13.45 -3.50 13.42
CA MET A 64 13.56 -2.81 14.71
C MET A 64 15.00 -2.32 15.00
N ARG A 65 16.01 -3.12 14.65
CA ARG A 65 17.42 -2.72 14.80
C ARG A 65 17.87 -1.64 13.83
N SER A 66 17.09 -1.37 12.79
CA SER A 66 17.39 -0.39 11.76
C SER A 66 16.63 0.93 11.95
N ILE A 67 15.70 0.99 12.92
CA ILE A 67 15.00 2.21 13.28
C ILE A 67 16.01 3.21 13.89
N PRO A 68 16.02 4.49 13.44
CA PRO A 68 16.87 5.51 14.05
C PRO A 68 16.60 5.68 15.55
N GLU A 69 17.62 6.07 16.30
CA GLU A 69 17.48 6.35 17.73
C GLU A 69 16.48 7.47 17.97
N GLY A 70 15.60 7.29 18.94
CA GLY A 70 14.56 8.27 19.29
C GLY A 70 13.31 8.24 18.41
N VAL A 71 13.27 7.39 17.36
CA VAL A 71 12.11 7.24 16.49
C VAL A 71 11.22 6.08 16.98
N SER A 72 9.92 6.37 17.15
CA SER A 72 8.90 5.36 17.49
C SER A 72 8.21 4.89 16.21
N PHE A 73 8.39 3.61 15.87
CA PHE A 73 7.76 2.97 14.71
C PHE A 73 7.46 1.49 15.00
N THR A 74 6.28 1.03 14.62
CA THR A 74 5.86 -0.37 14.84
C THR A 74 5.60 -1.07 13.51
N PRO A 75 6.46 -2.04 13.11
CA PRO A 75 6.20 -2.88 11.95
C PRO A 75 5.15 -3.94 12.28
N LEU A 76 4.08 -3.98 11.49
CA LEU A 76 3.00 -4.96 11.53
C LEU A 76 3.29 -6.02 10.45
N MET A 77 3.74 -7.20 10.87
CA MET A 77 4.20 -8.23 9.93
C MET A 77 3.04 -8.97 9.29
N THR A 78 3.24 -9.44 8.05
CA THR A 78 2.26 -10.25 7.31
C THR A 78 2.86 -11.57 6.85
N ALA A 79 2.01 -12.57 6.63
CA ALA A 79 2.40 -13.85 6.05
C ALA A 79 2.25 -13.80 4.52
N TYR A 80 3.16 -14.42 3.80
CA TYR A 80 3.07 -14.63 2.35
C TYR A 80 2.34 -15.95 2.08
N LEU A 81 1.16 -15.90 1.44
CA LEU A 81 0.39 -17.11 1.11
C LEU A 81 1.03 -17.89 -0.04
N THR A 82 1.14 -19.21 0.14
CA THR A 82 1.59 -20.17 -0.87
C THR A 82 0.59 -21.31 -0.98
N ASP A 83 0.61 -22.05 -2.09
CA ASP A 83 -0.29 -23.18 -2.34
C ASP A 83 -0.22 -24.28 -1.24
N ASP A 84 0.93 -24.43 -0.60
CA ASP A 84 1.25 -25.48 0.36
C ASP A 84 1.34 -24.99 1.82
N MET A 85 0.97 -23.74 2.10
CA MET A 85 1.05 -23.19 3.46
C MET A 85 0.10 -23.93 4.42
N PRO A 86 0.59 -24.42 5.56
CA PRO A 86 -0.28 -24.99 6.58
C PRO A 86 -1.13 -23.89 7.25
N ALA A 87 -2.45 -24.14 7.38
CA ALA A 87 -3.38 -23.18 8.01
C ALA A 87 -3.02 -22.85 9.46
N GLU A 88 -2.41 -23.81 10.19
CA GLU A 88 -1.96 -23.64 11.56
C GLU A 88 -0.90 -22.54 11.71
N VAL A 89 -0.13 -22.28 10.67
CA VAL A 89 0.86 -21.17 10.65
C VAL A 89 0.13 -19.82 10.74
N LEU A 90 -0.96 -19.64 9.99
CA LEU A 90 -1.76 -18.42 10.05
C LEU A 90 -2.46 -18.28 11.39
N GLU A 91 -3.14 -19.34 11.85
CA GLU A 91 -3.87 -19.34 13.11
C GLU A 91 -2.94 -19.02 14.30
N ARG A 92 -1.83 -19.71 14.38
CA ARG A 92 -0.85 -19.49 15.44
C ARG A 92 -0.23 -18.11 15.35
N GLY A 93 0.18 -17.69 14.14
CA GLY A 93 0.84 -16.41 13.93
C GLY A 93 -0.06 -15.21 14.25
N PHE A 94 -1.35 -15.29 13.95
CA PHE A 94 -2.32 -14.25 14.26
C PHE A 94 -2.63 -14.22 15.76
N ARG A 95 -2.84 -15.38 16.38
CA ARG A 95 -3.12 -15.50 17.83
C ARG A 95 -1.95 -15.02 18.69
N GLU A 96 -0.71 -15.29 18.28
CA GLU A 96 0.50 -14.83 18.98
C GLU A 96 0.87 -13.38 18.66
N GLY A 97 0.11 -12.67 17.79
CA GLY A 97 0.39 -11.29 17.38
C GLY A 97 1.67 -11.13 16.53
N VAL A 98 2.12 -12.22 15.90
CA VAL A 98 3.24 -12.21 14.95
C VAL A 98 2.79 -11.68 13.61
N PHE A 99 1.64 -12.17 13.09
CA PHE A 99 1.03 -11.69 11.87
C PHE A 99 -0.18 -10.80 12.16
N HIS A 100 -0.34 -9.75 11.34
CA HIS A 100 -1.46 -8.81 11.37
C HIS A 100 -2.38 -8.96 10.14
N GLY A 101 -2.01 -9.83 9.22
CA GLY A 101 -2.73 -10.19 8.01
C GLY A 101 -1.92 -11.18 7.19
N ALA A 102 -2.53 -11.73 6.14
CA ALA A 102 -1.83 -12.56 5.16
C ALA A 102 -1.99 -11.98 3.76
N LYS A 103 -0.90 -11.95 3.01
CA LYS A 103 -0.82 -11.36 1.67
C LYS A 103 -0.95 -12.44 0.60
N LEU A 104 -1.95 -12.29 -0.23
CA LEU A 104 -2.15 -13.07 -1.45
C LEU A 104 -1.53 -12.33 -2.64
N TYR A 105 -0.58 -12.98 -3.28
CA TYR A 105 -0.08 -12.65 -4.61
C TYR A 105 -0.50 -13.78 -5.56
N PRO A 106 -1.23 -13.50 -6.65
CA PRO A 106 -1.27 -14.44 -7.76
C PRO A 106 0.14 -14.72 -8.26
N ALA A 107 0.45 -16.00 -8.55
CA ALA A 107 1.80 -16.38 -8.95
C ALA A 107 2.29 -15.57 -10.17
N ASN A 108 3.50 -15.01 -10.07
CA ASN A 108 4.15 -14.19 -11.12
C ASN A 108 3.46 -12.85 -11.45
N VAL A 109 2.59 -12.35 -10.59
CA VAL A 109 1.87 -11.09 -10.82
C VAL A 109 2.77 -9.85 -10.71
N THR A 110 3.76 -9.88 -9.83
CA THR A 110 4.65 -8.73 -9.55
C THR A 110 6.03 -9.20 -9.06
N THR A 111 6.87 -8.28 -8.59
CA THR A 111 8.22 -8.56 -8.05
C THR A 111 8.15 -9.56 -6.89
N ASN A 112 8.99 -10.60 -6.92
CA ASN A 112 9.10 -11.67 -5.92
C ASN A 112 7.75 -12.38 -5.64
N SER A 113 6.93 -12.58 -6.69
CA SER A 113 5.65 -13.28 -6.58
C SER A 113 5.62 -14.68 -7.22
N SER A 114 6.77 -15.23 -7.58
CA SER A 114 6.86 -16.58 -8.17
C SER A 114 6.39 -17.70 -7.24
N TYR A 115 6.48 -17.49 -5.93
CA TYR A 115 5.97 -18.41 -4.90
C TYR A 115 4.49 -18.18 -4.54
N GLY A 116 3.82 -17.24 -5.22
CA GLY A 116 2.42 -16.88 -4.96
C GLY A 116 1.45 -18.00 -5.25
N VAL A 117 0.19 -17.74 -4.95
CA VAL A 117 -0.90 -18.68 -5.16
C VAL A 117 -1.13 -18.90 -6.64
N THR A 118 -1.03 -20.16 -7.08
CA THR A 118 -1.20 -20.53 -8.50
C THR A 118 -2.68 -20.66 -8.89
N ASP A 119 -3.53 -21.06 -7.94
CA ASP A 119 -4.96 -21.16 -8.08
C ASP A 119 -5.61 -20.86 -6.73
N ILE A 120 -6.50 -19.88 -6.70
CA ILE A 120 -7.17 -19.42 -5.47
C ILE A 120 -7.95 -20.56 -4.78
N SER A 121 -8.49 -21.53 -5.55
CA SER A 121 -9.21 -22.67 -4.99
C SER A 121 -8.35 -23.63 -4.17
N LYS A 122 -7.03 -23.65 -4.40
CA LYS A 122 -6.11 -24.51 -3.64
C LYS A 122 -5.92 -24.11 -2.18
N VAL A 123 -6.22 -22.87 -1.87
CA VAL A 123 -5.98 -22.26 -0.55
C VAL A 123 -7.27 -21.95 0.21
N ASP A 124 -8.37 -22.59 -0.15
CA ASP A 124 -9.67 -22.42 0.51
C ASP A 124 -9.58 -22.69 2.03
N ASN A 125 -8.80 -23.69 2.45
CA ASN A 125 -8.56 -23.98 3.87
C ASN A 125 -7.88 -22.82 4.63
N LEU A 126 -7.06 -22.01 3.93
CA LEU A 126 -6.46 -20.81 4.51
C LEU A 126 -7.53 -19.73 4.68
N PHE A 127 -8.41 -19.55 3.70
CA PHE A 127 -9.50 -18.57 3.77
C PHE A 127 -10.51 -18.92 4.87
N GLU A 128 -10.91 -20.20 4.99
CA GLU A 128 -11.75 -20.68 6.11
C GLU A 128 -11.11 -20.37 7.46
N THR A 129 -9.80 -20.62 7.57
CA THR A 129 -9.08 -20.31 8.81
C THR A 129 -9.04 -18.83 9.08
N MET A 130 -8.72 -17.99 8.08
CA MET A 130 -8.67 -16.53 8.23
C MET A 130 -10.03 -15.95 8.59
N GLU A 131 -11.11 -16.39 7.92
CA GLU A 131 -12.48 -16.02 8.24
C GLU A 131 -12.83 -16.35 9.69
N ARG A 132 -12.55 -17.58 10.13
CA ARG A 132 -12.83 -18.06 11.49
C ARG A 132 -12.10 -17.29 12.59
N ILE A 133 -10.85 -16.88 12.34
CA ILE A 133 -10.03 -16.15 13.34
C ILE A 133 -10.10 -14.63 13.18
N GLY A 134 -10.79 -14.11 12.15
CA GLY A 134 -10.89 -12.68 11.86
C GLY A 134 -9.59 -12.06 11.32
N MET A 135 -8.71 -12.86 10.71
CA MET A 135 -7.44 -12.39 10.15
C MET A 135 -7.65 -11.73 8.79
N PRO A 136 -7.21 -10.48 8.56
CA PRO A 136 -7.36 -9.82 7.27
C PRO A 136 -6.58 -10.51 6.14
N LEU A 137 -7.23 -10.70 5.00
CA LEU A 137 -6.64 -11.11 3.73
C LEU A 137 -6.30 -9.86 2.90
N LEU A 138 -5.04 -9.69 2.56
CA LEU A 138 -4.52 -8.57 1.77
C LEU A 138 -4.26 -9.06 0.34
N ILE A 139 -4.91 -8.47 -0.65
CA ILE A 139 -4.90 -9.03 -2.01
C ILE A 139 -4.22 -8.07 -2.99
N HIS A 140 -3.24 -8.58 -3.76
CA HIS A 140 -2.85 -7.97 -5.03
C HIS A 140 -3.86 -8.43 -6.09
N GLY A 141 -4.77 -7.55 -6.48
CA GLY A 141 -5.96 -7.89 -7.25
C GLY A 141 -5.77 -7.83 -8.77
N GLU A 142 -4.84 -8.59 -9.33
CA GLU A 142 -4.66 -8.70 -10.78
C GLU A 142 -4.61 -10.15 -11.25
N VAL A 143 -5.24 -10.47 -12.39
CA VAL A 143 -5.04 -11.74 -13.07
C VAL A 143 -3.71 -11.77 -13.80
N THR A 144 -3.16 -12.99 -14.00
CA THR A 144 -1.89 -13.19 -14.70
C THR A 144 -2.09 -13.82 -16.09
N ASP A 145 -3.33 -13.96 -16.55
CA ASP A 145 -3.66 -14.49 -17.87
C ASP A 145 -3.04 -13.60 -18.96
N PHE A 146 -2.24 -14.20 -19.84
CA PHE A 146 -1.58 -13.50 -20.94
C PHE A 146 -2.57 -12.87 -21.95
N ASN A 147 -3.76 -13.43 -22.10
CA ASN A 147 -4.77 -12.91 -23.02
C ASN A 147 -5.57 -11.72 -22.46
N VAL A 148 -5.37 -11.38 -21.18
CA VAL A 148 -6.00 -10.21 -20.55
C VAL A 148 -5.06 -9.01 -20.66
N ASP A 149 -5.57 -7.91 -21.22
CA ASP A 149 -4.85 -6.64 -21.30
C ASP A 149 -4.38 -6.21 -19.90
N VAL A 150 -3.13 -5.74 -19.81
CA VAL A 150 -2.53 -5.33 -18.52
C VAL A 150 -3.34 -4.24 -17.80
N PHE A 151 -4.11 -3.44 -18.55
CA PHE A 151 -4.95 -2.38 -17.97
C PHE A 151 -6.31 -2.88 -17.48
N ASP A 152 -6.72 -4.09 -17.85
CA ASP A 152 -8.02 -4.68 -17.49
C ASP A 152 -7.89 -5.77 -16.39
N ARG A 153 -6.65 -6.13 -16.01
CA ARG A 153 -6.37 -7.24 -15.08
C ARG A 153 -7.06 -7.12 -13.73
N GLU A 154 -7.17 -5.90 -13.18
CA GLU A 154 -7.81 -5.65 -11.90
C GLU A 154 -9.33 -5.89 -11.99
N ALA A 155 -10.00 -5.34 -12.99
CA ALA A 155 -11.43 -5.52 -13.19
C ALA A 155 -11.79 -7.01 -13.41
N VAL A 156 -10.98 -7.71 -14.24
CA VAL A 156 -11.13 -9.15 -14.48
C VAL A 156 -10.88 -9.97 -13.22
N PHE A 157 -9.93 -9.58 -12.36
CA PHE A 157 -9.68 -10.24 -11.08
C PHE A 157 -10.89 -10.12 -10.14
N ILE A 158 -11.47 -8.96 -10.07
CA ILE A 158 -12.66 -8.70 -9.23
C ILE A 158 -13.81 -9.63 -9.68
N GLU A 159 -14.12 -9.65 -10.97
CA GLU A 159 -15.21 -10.45 -11.54
C GLU A 159 -14.98 -11.96 -11.37
N ARG A 160 -13.78 -12.44 -11.75
CA ARG A 160 -13.51 -13.88 -11.85
C ARG A 160 -13.10 -14.53 -10.53
N HIS A 161 -12.51 -13.77 -9.61
CA HIS A 161 -11.87 -14.31 -8.41
C HIS A 161 -12.38 -13.69 -7.12
N LEU A 162 -12.38 -12.34 -7.00
CA LEU A 162 -12.66 -11.69 -5.73
C LEU A 162 -14.14 -11.82 -5.34
N GLU A 163 -15.06 -11.50 -6.22
CA GLU A 163 -16.49 -11.61 -5.94
C GLU A 163 -16.92 -13.05 -5.65
N PRO A 164 -16.54 -14.08 -6.44
CA PRO A 164 -16.81 -15.47 -6.09
C PRO A 164 -16.17 -15.92 -4.77
N LEU A 165 -14.99 -15.44 -4.43
CA LEU A 165 -14.33 -15.72 -3.16
C LEU A 165 -15.17 -15.19 -1.98
N LEU A 166 -15.57 -13.91 -2.02
CA LEU A 166 -16.35 -13.30 -0.95
C LEU A 166 -17.76 -13.87 -0.82
N ARG A 167 -18.36 -14.39 -1.91
CA ARG A 167 -19.62 -15.14 -1.84
C ARG A 167 -19.48 -16.48 -1.13
N ARG A 168 -18.32 -17.13 -1.16
CA ARG A 168 -18.03 -18.39 -0.46
C ARG A 168 -17.61 -18.15 1.01
N PHE A 169 -16.88 -17.08 1.26
CA PHE A 169 -16.34 -16.71 2.58
C PHE A 169 -16.85 -15.31 2.95
N SER A 170 -18.14 -15.22 3.28
CA SER A 170 -18.86 -13.95 3.39
C SER A 170 -18.46 -13.10 4.61
N SER A 171 -17.83 -13.71 5.60
CA SER A 171 -17.30 -13.01 6.79
C SER A 171 -15.78 -12.82 6.73
N LEU A 172 -15.13 -13.19 5.63
CA LEU A 172 -13.71 -12.96 5.43
C LEU A 172 -13.42 -11.46 5.30
N LYS A 173 -12.57 -10.96 6.17
CA LYS A 173 -12.11 -9.58 6.12
C LYS A 173 -11.05 -9.39 5.01
N VAL A 174 -11.30 -8.50 4.04
CA VAL A 174 -10.44 -8.35 2.87
C VAL A 174 -9.98 -6.91 2.69
N VAL A 175 -8.71 -6.71 2.36
CA VAL A 175 -8.18 -5.46 1.82
C VAL A 175 -7.78 -5.69 0.37
N LEU A 176 -8.50 -5.08 -0.57
CA LEU A 176 -8.08 -4.97 -1.97
C LEU A 176 -7.03 -3.86 -2.06
N GLU A 177 -5.78 -4.25 -2.19
CA GLU A 177 -4.68 -3.31 -2.04
C GLU A 177 -4.38 -2.53 -3.32
N HIS A 178 -3.90 -1.26 -3.16
CA HIS A 178 -3.41 -0.37 -4.23
C HIS A 178 -4.31 -0.34 -5.46
N ILE A 179 -5.63 -0.15 -5.24
CA ILE A 179 -6.62 -0.16 -6.32
C ILE A 179 -6.34 0.92 -7.37
N THR A 180 -6.68 0.62 -8.63
CA THR A 180 -6.34 1.48 -9.77
C THR A 180 -7.49 1.76 -10.73
N THR A 181 -8.67 1.16 -10.53
CA THR A 181 -9.81 1.24 -11.46
C THR A 181 -11.08 1.76 -10.80
N ILE A 182 -11.99 2.26 -11.62
CA ILE A 182 -13.37 2.58 -11.22
C ILE A 182 -14.07 1.30 -10.76
N ASP A 183 -13.82 0.17 -11.44
CA ASP A 183 -14.42 -1.13 -11.11
C ASP A 183 -14.09 -1.54 -9.66
N ALA A 184 -12.85 -1.34 -9.22
CA ALA A 184 -12.45 -1.61 -7.83
C ALA A 184 -13.12 -0.65 -6.84
N ILE A 185 -13.23 0.63 -7.18
CA ILE A 185 -13.91 1.62 -6.33
C ILE A 185 -15.37 1.22 -6.16
N ASP A 186 -16.07 0.98 -7.28
CA ASP A 186 -17.50 0.65 -7.27
C ASP A 186 -17.75 -0.65 -6.53
N PHE A 187 -16.90 -1.67 -6.70
CA PHE A 187 -17.00 -2.94 -5.99
C PHE A 187 -16.84 -2.74 -4.48
N VAL A 188 -15.82 -2.03 -4.03
CA VAL A 188 -15.55 -1.83 -2.59
C VAL A 188 -16.63 -0.95 -1.94
N GLU A 189 -17.08 0.11 -2.63
CA GLU A 189 -18.09 1.04 -2.10
C GLU A 189 -19.48 0.43 -1.96
N ASN A 190 -19.85 -0.47 -2.87
CA ASN A 190 -21.20 -1.05 -2.94
C ASN A 190 -21.24 -2.48 -2.39
N SER A 191 -20.13 -2.99 -1.86
CA SER A 191 -20.04 -4.34 -1.31
C SER A 191 -20.82 -4.47 0.01
N GLU A 192 -21.50 -5.60 0.17
CA GLU A 192 -22.09 -6.03 1.43
C GLU A 192 -21.12 -6.83 2.32
N PHE A 193 -19.89 -7.11 1.80
CA PHE A 193 -18.86 -7.86 2.51
C PHE A 193 -17.93 -6.95 3.32
N ASP A 194 -17.19 -7.52 4.27
CA ASP A 194 -16.17 -6.79 5.07
C ASP A 194 -14.91 -6.55 4.23
N ILE A 195 -15.01 -5.60 3.31
CA ILE A 195 -13.94 -5.24 2.38
C ILE A 195 -13.59 -3.75 2.45
N ALA A 196 -12.29 -3.48 2.36
CA ALA A 196 -11.76 -2.14 2.21
C ALA A 196 -10.66 -2.12 1.13
N ALA A 197 -10.15 -0.94 0.79
CA ALA A 197 -9.08 -0.80 -0.19
C ALA A 197 -8.03 0.23 0.23
N THR A 198 -6.77 -0.06 -0.13
CA THR A 198 -5.70 0.94 -0.06
C THR A 198 -5.58 1.70 -1.37
N ILE A 199 -5.29 3.00 -1.28
CA ILE A 199 -5.03 3.87 -2.42
C ILE A 199 -3.64 4.47 -2.26
N THR A 200 -2.80 4.36 -3.29
CA THR A 200 -1.41 4.83 -3.25
C THR A 200 -1.27 6.29 -3.69
N PRO A 201 -0.22 7.01 -3.25
CA PRO A 201 -0.03 8.39 -3.66
C PRO A 201 0.25 8.50 -5.16
N HIS A 202 1.02 7.58 -5.74
CA HIS A 202 1.36 7.65 -7.16
C HIS A 202 0.15 7.42 -8.08
N HIS A 203 -0.79 6.54 -7.76
CA HIS A 203 -2.02 6.37 -8.55
C HIS A 203 -2.96 7.59 -8.49
N LEU A 204 -2.82 8.46 -7.50
CA LEU A 204 -3.55 9.73 -7.43
C LEU A 204 -2.91 10.83 -8.30
N HIS A 205 -1.61 10.72 -8.61
CA HIS A 205 -0.87 11.75 -9.35
C HIS A 205 -0.66 11.41 -10.82
N ILE A 206 -0.44 10.14 -11.18
CA ILE A 206 -0.11 9.73 -12.53
C ILE A 206 -1.21 8.89 -13.17
N ASN A 207 -1.39 9.05 -14.46
CA ASN A 207 -2.08 8.10 -15.32
C ASN A 207 -1.06 7.35 -16.20
N ARG A 208 -1.52 6.39 -17.01
CA ARG A 208 -0.65 5.54 -17.84
C ARG A 208 0.27 6.29 -18.80
N ASN A 209 -0.07 7.55 -19.19
CA ASN A 209 0.77 8.35 -20.07
C ASN A 209 2.13 8.68 -19.45
N ALA A 210 2.22 8.73 -18.11
CA ALA A 210 3.48 9.02 -17.41
C ALA A 210 4.59 8.02 -17.78
N MET A 211 4.24 6.77 -18.05
CA MET A 211 5.22 5.73 -18.44
C MET A 211 5.80 5.94 -19.83
N PHE A 212 5.16 6.73 -20.70
CA PHE A 212 5.51 6.85 -22.12
C PHE A 212 5.84 8.27 -22.55
N ASN A 213 5.68 9.26 -21.66
CA ASN A 213 5.92 10.66 -22.00
C ASN A 213 7.41 10.96 -22.18
N GLY A 214 7.81 11.28 -23.41
CA GLY A 214 9.21 11.53 -23.78
C GLY A 214 10.07 10.27 -23.88
N GLY A 215 9.47 9.09 -23.97
CA GLY A 215 10.10 7.77 -24.03
C GLY A 215 9.61 6.85 -22.91
N LEU A 216 10.24 5.66 -22.80
CA LEU A 216 9.88 4.73 -21.73
C LEU A 216 10.45 5.21 -20.38
N ARG A 217 9.58 5.46 -19.43
CA ARG A 217 9.89 5.98 -18.10
C ARG A 217 9.73 4.89 -17.05
N SER A 218 10.79 4.10 -16.84
CA SER A 218 10.80 2.98 -15.88
C SER A 218 10.50 3.41 -14.44
N ASP A 219 10.79 4.65 -14.08
CA ASP A 219 10.50 5.20 -12.73
C ASP A 219 9.00 5.20 -12.40
N PHE A 220 8.12 5.29 -13.41
CA PHE A 220 6.67 5.27 -13.25
C PHE A 220 6.06 3.87 -13.43
N TYR A 221 6.88 2.85 -13.62
CA TYR A 221 6.41 1.48 -13.74
C TYR A 221 6.20 0.84 -12.36
N CYS A 222 4.96 0.49 -12.10
CA CYS A 222 4.51 -0.27 -10.92
C CYS A 222 3.47 -1.31 -11.35
N LEU A 223 3.13 -2.23 -10.47
CA LEU A 223 2.03 -3.18 -10.62
C LEU A 223 1.17 -3.16 -9.34
N PRO A 224 -0.15 -2.95 -9.47
CA PRO A 224 -0.89 -2.65 -10.70
C PRO A 224 -0.39 -1.37 -11.38
N THR A 225 -0.40 -1.39 -12.71
CA THR A 225 0.04 -0.21 -13.46
C THR A 225 -1.00 0.89 -13.44
N ALA A 226 -0.56 2.16 -13.50
CA ALA A 226 -1.46 3.30 -13.61
C ALA A 226 -2.38 3.17 -14.83
N LYS A 227 -3.65 3.50 -14.67
CA LYS A 227 -4.70 3.34 -15.69
C LYS A 227 -4.94 4.65 -16.46
N ARG A 228 -6.09 4.76 -17.15
CA ARG A 228 -6.52 5.97 -17.86
C ARG A 228 -6.83 7.10 -16.88
N GLU A 229 -6.88 8.32 -17.39
CA GLU A 229 -7.17 9.53 -16.60
C GLU A 229 -8.50 9.44 -15.85
N ILE A 230 -9.53 8.85 -16.45
CA ILE A 230 -10.83 8.66 -15.79
C ILE A 230 -10.73 7.88 -14.49
N HIS A 231 -9.89 6.84 -14.43
CA HIS A 231 -9.65 6.06 -13.22
C HIS A 231 -8.88 6.87 -12.18
N ARG A 232 -7.85 7.63 -12.60
CA ARG A 232 -7.11 8.51 -11.68
C ARG A 232 -8.01 9.55 -11.01
N ILE A 233 -8.92 10.16 -11.79
CA ILE A 233 -9.89 11.12 -11.26
C ILE A 233 -10.82 10.44 -10.24
N ALA A 234 -11.33 9.24 -10.56
CA ALA A 234 -12.19 8.48 -9.66
C ALA A 234 -11.47 8.07 -8.36
N LEU A 235 -10.18 7.65 -8.44
CA LEU A 235 -9.37 7.36 -7.26
C LEU A 235 -9.20 8.58 -6.35
N ARG A 236 -9.00 9.78 -6.92
CA ARG A 236 -8.92 11.02 -6.15
C ARG A 236 -10.24 11.29 -5.41
N GLN A 237 -11.37 11.10 -6.09
CA GLN A 237 -12.70 11.24 -5.48
C GLN A 237 -12.93 10.21 -4.37
N ALA A 238 -12.54 8.95 -4.58
CA ALA A 238 -12.65 7.89 -3.57
C ALA A 238 -11.78 8.21 -2.33
N ALA A 239 -10.51 8.55 -2.51
CA ALA A 239 -9.60 8.90 -1.41
C ALA A 239 -10.11 10.08 -0.59
N THR A 240 -10.70 11.08 -1.22
CA THR A 240 -11.21 12.30 -0.57
C THR A 240 -12.68 12.23 -0.16
N SER A 241 -13.34 11.06 -0.29
CA SER A 241 -14.77 10.88 0.00
C SER A 241 -15.09 10.82 1.51
N ALA A 242 -14.10 10.57 2.36
CA ALA A 242 -14.23 10.21 3.79
C ALA A 242 -14.94 8.87 4.05
N LYS A 243 -15.15 8.03 3.02
CA LYS A 243 -15.73 6.69 3.22
C LYS A 243 -14.75 5.81 3.99
N PRO A 244 -15.20 5.06 5.01
CA PRO A 244 -14.32 4.30 5.90
C PRO A 244 -13.64 3.10 5.21
N CYS A 245 -14.13 2.68 4.05
CA CYS A 245 -13.57 1.59 3.28
C CYS A 245 -12.32 1.97 2.47
N PHE A 246 -11.93 3.25 2.40
CA PHE A 246 -10.70 3.70 1.74
C PHE A 246 -9.71 4.27 2.74
N PHE A 247 -8.47 3.86 2.64
CA PHE A 247 -7.38 4.38 3.46
C PHE A 247 -6.02 4.34 2.78
N LEU A 248 -5.07 5.02 3.40
CA LEU A 248 -3.72 5.19 2.93
C LEU A 248 -2.95 3.85 2.90
N GLY A 249 -2.30 3.55 1.79
CA GLY A 249 -1.28 2.50 1.68
C GLY A 249 -0.29 2.95 0.63
N THR A 250 0.95 3.25 1.04
CA THR A 250 1.89 3.94 0.14
C THR A 250 2.34 3.08 -1.02
N ASP A 251 2.36 1.76 -0.84
CA ASP A 251 3.05 0.84 -1.75
C ASP A 251 4.43 1.36 -2.16
N SER A 252 5.12 1.99 -1.18
CA SER A 252 6.50 2.40 -1.40
C SER A 252 7.37 1.17 -1.60
N ALA A 253 7.82 0.97 -2.85
CA ALA A 253 8.49 -0.25 -3.28
C ALA A 253 9.86 0.07 -3.89
N PRO A 254 10.90 0.23 -3.05
CA PRO A 254 12.23 0.63 -3.50
C PRO A 254 12.93 -0.43 -4.33
N HIS A 255 13.54 0.02 -5.43
CA HIS A 255 14.47 -0.73 -6.27
C HIS A 255 15.68 0.11 -6.57
N THR A 256 16.84 -0.52 -6.77
CA THR A 256 18.00 0.21 -7.23
C THR A 256 17.80 0.67 -8.68
N ARG A 257 18.38 1.80 -9.05
CA ARG A 257 18.32 2.33 -10.42
C ARG A 257 18.71 1.29 -11.46
N ARG A 258 19.75 0.49 -11.16
CA ARG A 258 20.19 -0.60 -12.04
C ARG A 258 19.08 -1.60 -12.37
N PHE A 259 18.22 -1.94 -11.42
CA PHE A 259 17.11 -2.86 -11.64
C PHE A 259 15.92 -2.19 -12.32
N LYS A 260 15.67 -0.92 -12.04
CA LYS A 260 14.63 -0.14 -12.74
C LYS A 260 14.95 0.06 -14.22
N GLU A 261 16.23 0.28 -14.55
CA GLU A 261 16.72 0.54 -15.91
C GLU A 261 17.25 -0.72 -16.63
N SER A 262 17.00 -1.91 -16.09
CA SER A 262 17.35 -3.18 -16.72
C SER A 262 16.33 -3.61 -17.77
N SER A 263 16.69 -4.59 -18.60
CA SER A 263 15.79 -5.12 -19.65
C SER A 263 14.48 -5.69 -19.12
N CYS A 264 14.45 -6.20 -17.89
CA CYS A 264 13.21 -6.69 -17.26
C CYS A 264 12.47 -5.63 -16.45
N GLY A 265 13.09 -4.50 -16.10
CA GLY A 265 12.54 -3.36 -15.39
C GLY A 265 11.68 -3.74 -14.15
N CYS A 266 12.20 -3.58 -12.94
CA CYS A 266 11.42 -3.94 -11.75
C CYS A 266 10.21 -3.03 -11.56
N ALA A 267 9.04 -3.63 -11.31
CA ALA A 267 7.83 -2.91 -10.93
C ALA A 267 7.94 -2.41 -9.48
N GLY A 268 7.63 -1.15 -9.26
CA GLY A 268 7.60 -0.50 -7.95
C GLY A 268 8.07 0.95 -7.98
N ILE A 269 7.42 1.79 -7.22
CA ILE A 269 7.73 3.21 -7.08
C ILE A 269 8.14 3.47 -5.63
N PHE A 270 9.32 4.08 -5.43
CA PHE A 270 9.79 4.50 -4.12
C PHE A 270 9.28 5.91 -3.82
N ASN A 271 8.21 6.02 -3.07
CA ASN A 271 7.54 7.28 -2.76
C ASN A 271 7.66 7.71 -1.28
N ALA A 272 8.16 6.85 -0.39
CA ALA A 272 8.23 7.11 1.05
C ALA A 272 8.78 8.50 1.46
N PRO A 273 9.81 9.06 0.78
CA PRO A 273 10.35 10.38 1.16
C PRO A 273 9.34 11.53 1.11
N PHE A 274 8.25 11.39 0.34
CA PHE A 274 7.25 12.44 0.12
C PHE A 274 5.82 11.88 0.03
N ALA A 275 5.58 10.71 0.62
CA ALA A 275 4.29 10.03 0.48
C ALA A 275 3.16 10.85 1.11
N LEU A 276 3.35 11.31 2.35
CA LEU A 276 2.32 12.04 3.08
C LEU A 276 2.01 13.39 2.42
N GLU A 277 3.05 14.10 1.98
CA GLU A 277 2.92 15.36 1.24
C GLU A 277 2.18 15.16 -0.09
N SER A 278 2.46 14.06 -0.77
CA SER A 278 1.79 13.72 -2.03
C SER A 278 0.29 13.51 -1.83
N TYR A 279 -0.10 12.79 -0.79
CA TYR A 279 -1.51 12.66 -0.43
C TYR A 279 -2.13 14.00 -0.06
N LEU A 280 -1.47 14.75 0.82
CA LEU A 280 -1.99 16.03 1.31
C LEU A 280 -2.23 17.02 0.16
N LYS A 281 -1.34 17.03 -0.84
CA LYS A 281 -1.52 17.83 -2.05
C LYS A 281 -2.82 17.49 -2.78
N VAL A 282 -3.14 16.21 -2.91
CA VAL A 282 -4.40 15.78 -3.54
C VAL A 282 -5.61 16.27 -2.74
N PHE A 283 -5.59 16.09 -1.42
CA PHE A 283 -6.67 16.55 -0.55
C PHE A 283 -6.84 18.08 -0.57
N GLU A 284 -5.75 18.84 -0.70
CA GLU A 284 -5.82 20.29 -0.88
C GLU A 284 -6.44 20.66 -2.24
N GLU A 285 -5.98 20.03 -3.32
CA GLU A 285 -6.50 20.27 -4.68
C GLU A 285 -7.99 19.92 -4.82
N GLU A 286 -8.45 18.91 -4.09
CA GLU A 286 -9.87 18.49 -4.05
C GLU A 286 -10.69 19.25 -2.97
N ASN A 287 -10.09 20.23 -2.26
CA ASN A 287 -10.72 20.97 -1.15
C ASN A 287 -11.28 20.06 -0.03
N ALA A 288 -10.56 19.01 0.32
CA ALA A 288 -10.96 17.96 1.27
C ALA A 288 -9.97 17.74 2.42
N LEU A 289 -9.20 18.78 2.79
CA LEU A 289 -8.20 18.69 3.88
C LEU A 289 -8.80 18.24 5.21
N ASP A 290 -10.04 18.59 5.48
CA ASP A 290 -10.82 18.17 6.66
C ASP A 290 -11.07 16.66 6.73
N ARG A 291 -10.93 15.94 5.62
CA ARG A 291 -11.13 14.50 5.51
C ARG A 291 -9.82 13.70 5.55
N PHE A 292 -8.69 14.40 5.53
CA PHE A 292 -7.38 13.76 5.42
C PHE A 292 -7.03 12.89 6.64
N GLU A 293 -7.36 13.34 7.86
CA GLU A 293 -7.12 12.55 9.09
C GLU A 293 -7.90 11.22 9.07
N ALA A 294 -9.14 11.22 8.56
CA ALA A 294 -9.92 9.99 8.41
C ALA A 294 -9.21 8.98 7.51
N PHE A 295 -8.79 9.41 6.32
CA PHE A 295 -8.12 8.59 5.33
C PHE A 295 -6.75 8.08 5.78
N SER A 296 -5.95 8.93 6.42
CA SER A 296 -4.54 8.63 6.75
C SER A 296 -4.34 7.96 8.11
N SER A 297 -5.25 8.20 9.08
CA SER A 297 -4.98 7.88 10.48
C SER A 297 -6.10 7.09 11.17
N ILE A 298 -7.33 7.13 10.68
CA ILE A 298 -8.48 6.54 11.37
C ILE A 298 -9.01 5.29 10.67
N ASN A 299 -9.32 5.39 9.37
CA ASN A 299 -10.05 4.34 8.65
C ASN A 299 -9.33 3.00 8.68
N GLY A 300 -8.05 2.96 8.34
CA GLY A 300 -7.28 1.73 8.34
C GLY A 300 -7.14 1.12 9.73
N ALA A 301 -6.82 1.92 10.76
CA ALA A 301 -6.74 1.43 12.14
C ALA A 301 -8.07 0.82 12.59
N THR A 302 -9.19 1.46 12.27
CA THR A 302 -10.54 0.96 12.56
C THR A 302 -10.82 -0.35 11.83
N PHE A 303 -10.49 -0.43 10.54
CA PHE A 303 -10.68 -1.65 9.74
C PHE A 303 -9.87 -2.82 10.31
N TYR A 304 -8.61 -2.60 10.68
CA TYR A 304 -7.77 -3.65 11.28
C TYR A 304 -8.09 -3.94 12.76
N GLY A 305 -9.05 -3.23 13.37
CA GLY A 305 -9.40 -3.40 14.78
C GLY A 305 -8.28 -2.98 15.73
N LEU A 306 -7.41 -2.08 15.31
CA LEU A 306 -6.30 -1.56 16.11
C LEU A 306 -6.68 -0.23 16.78
N PRO A 307 -6.13 0.07 17.98
CA PRO A 307 -6.36 1.35 18.63
C PRO A 307 -5.83 2.49 17.76
N LEU A 308 -6.52 3.63 17.78
CA LEU A 308 -6.02 4.84 17.14
C LEU A 308 -4.73 5.31 17.82
N ASN A 309 -3.83 5.90 17.03
CA ASN A 309 -2.64 6.52 17.56
C ASN A 309 -3.01 7.71 18.46
N THR A 310 -2.21 7.96 19.49
CA THR A 310 -2.44 9.10 20.42
C THR A 310 -1.52 10.26 20.11
N GLU A 311 -0.39 10.01 19.46
CA GLU A 311 0.55 11.04 19.02
C GLU A 311 -0.09 11.84 17.88
N ARG A 312 0.10 13.17 17.95
CA ARG A 312 -0.33 14.08 16.86
C ARG A 312 0.88 14.66 16.16
N ILE A 313 0.73 14.90 14.87
CA ILE A 313 1.70 15.61 14.07
C ILE A 313 1.10 16.90 13.51
N THR A 314 1.93 17.90 13.28
CA THR A 314 1.53 19.13 12.61
C THR A 314 2.28 19.25 11.28
N LEU A 315 1.51 19.32 10.19
CA LEU A 315 2.02 19.51 8.84
C LEU A 315 1.95 21.00 8.49
N VAL A 316 3.07 21.57 8.08
CA VAL A 316 3.18 23.00 7.76
C VAL A 316 3.52 23.15 6.28
N LYS A 317 2.75 23.99 5.58
CA LYS A 317 2.98 24.30 4.18
C LYS A 317 4.19 25.23 4.03
N LYS A 318 5.26 24.72 3.41
CA LYS A 318 6.44 25.53 3.07
C LYS A 318 7.20 24.94 1.90
N ASP A 319 7.95 25.79 1.20
CA ASP A 319 8.84 25.35 0.13
C ASP A 319 10.04 24.60 0.72
N ILE A 320 10.35 23.43 0.16
CA ILE A 320 11.63 22.75 0.42
C ILE A 320 12.32 22.38 -0.89
N SER A 321 13.63 22.29 -0.82
CA SER A 321 14.45 21.79 -1.91
C SER A 321 14.46 20.27 -1.90
N VAL A 322 14.00 19.65 -2.99
CA VAL A 322 14.09 18.20 -3.17
C VAL A 322 15.52 17.85 -3.58
N PRO A 323 16.23 16.97 -2.85
CA PRO A 323 17.56 16.52 -3.25
C PRO A 323 17.59 15.94 -4.67
N VAL A 324 18.66 16.21 -5.41
CA VAL A 324 18.81 15.73 -6.82
C VAL A 324 18.71 14.21 -6.92
N SER A 325 19.16 13.47 -5.89
CA SER A 325 19.05 11.99 -5.81
C SER A 325 17.60 11.48 -5.85
N TYR A 326 16.63 12.33 -5.55
CA TYR A 326 15.18 11.99 -5.59
C TYR A 326 14.47 12.66 -6.78
N THR A 327 15.18 13.21 -7.76
CA THR A 327 14.55 13.89 -8.91
C THR A 327 13.75 12.93 -9.81
N HIS A 328 14.04 11.63 -9.76
CA HIS A 328 13.23 10.60 -10.42
C HIS A 328 11.82 10.44 -9.80
N LEU A 329 11.61 10.90 -8.56
CA LEU A 329 10.30 10.99 -7.91
C LEU A 329 9.48 12.21 -8.39
N ARG A 330 10.08 13.08 -9.20
CA ARG A 330 9.36 14.18 -9.84
C ARG A 330 8.46 13.63 -10.95
N ALA A 331 7.30 13.16 -10.57
CA ALA A 331 6.25 12.82 -11.52
C ALA A 331 5.77 14.05 -12.32
N HIS A 332 6.01 15.27 -11.83
CA HIS A 332 5.75 16.54 -12.53
C HIS A 332 6.76 17.62 -12.12
N GLU A 333 7.34 18.32 -13.09
CA GLU A 333 8.16 19.52 -12.88
C GLU A 333 7.40 20.68 -12.17
N THR A 334 6.12 20.51 -11.93
CA THR A 334 5.22 21.46 -11.28
C THR A 334 5.13 21.31 -9.75
N LEU A 335 5.89 20.44 -9.12
CA LEU A 335 6.01 20.41 -7.65
C LEU A 335 6.85 21.59 -7.12
N ARG A 336 6.58 22.82 -7.59
CA ARG A 336 7.09 24.05 -6.96
C ARG A 336 6.40 24.37 -5.65
N TYR A 337 5.31 23.68 -5.30
CA TYR A 337 4.47 24.02 -4.14
C TYR A 337 4.05 22.77 -3.42
N LEU A 338 4.31 22.71 -2.17
CA LEU A 338 3.96 21.79 -1.10
C LEU A 338 5.06 20.83 -0.71
N VAL A 339 5.72 21.29 0.30
CA VAL A 339 6.45 20.40 1.18
C VAL A 339 5.99 20.71 2.58
N CYS A 340 5.40 19.72 3.18
CA CYS A 340 5.15 19.71 4.59
C CYS A 340 6.42 19.21 5.28
N ARG A 341 6.94 19.95 6.25
CA ARG A 341 7.92 19.42 7.18
C ARG A 341 7.19 19.03 8.45
N LEU A 342 7.39 17.79 8.90
CA LEU A 342 7.05 17.40 10.24
C LEU A 342 7.81 18.30 11.23
N LEU A 343 7.08 19.09 11.99
CA LEU A 343 7.57 19.64 13.24
C LEU A 343 7.01 18.70 14.31
N LEU A 344 7.87 17.87 14.86
CA LEU A 344 7.61 17.17 16.11
C LEU A 344 7.71 18.22 17.22
N GLU A 345 6.62 18.56 17.87
CA GLU A 345 6.59 19.20 19.18
C GLU A 345 6.54 18.13 20.27
#